data_053755a314963d63efdfa13a72552956
#
_entry.id   053755a314963d63efdfa13a72552956
#
_cell.length_a   1.000
_cell.length_b   1.000
_cell.length_c   1.000
_cell.angle_alpha   90.00
_cell.angle_beta   90.00
_cell.angle_gamma   90.00
#
_symmetry.space_group_name_H-M   'P 1'
#
loop_
_entity.id
_entity.type
_entity.pdbx_description
1 polymer ?
#
loop_
_entity_poly.entity_id
_entity_poly.type
_entity_poly.pdbx_seq_one_letter_code
_entity_poly.pdbx_strand_id
1 'polypeptide(L)'
;MKRLCSLSAGFAVAACSFIFPANAKVATAVSPSGLVGISVEDSGKENMLFSVTYDGRPVLEKSQIGMSVSGKSSQQEIKKSSLKKNIKESITAPFHHTPRYDTEYNELTLSLNDGMKLVFRIFNDGVAYRFSSSDKKGGTIDGETADYRLAGNPTLYLAHSTNPDNPEAMAFQNFYAVTPASSASPLLSFLPATADFGQGLKMTFLESDLEAYPGMFLSADSTSNTLKGVFAKYPASTDFYPWRKQQYVTSRENYIAKTSGARNFPWRVFAITTDDREMPVNNLVYTLASESKVADTSWIKPGKSAWEWWNDWGLRNVPFKAGINNDTYKYFIDFAADNGIEYVVLDEGWYDPKSGDMLTTVPEIDFPMLTKYAESKGVGLWLWTVFNVLDSQLEEACKKYSDLGIKGFKVDFLDRDDQD
;
A
#
# COMPACT_ATOMS: atom_id res chain seq x y z
N MET A 1 -27.08 15.61 57.59
CA MET A 1 -25.64 15.82 57.35
C MET A 1 -24.98 14.47 57.09
N LYS A 2 -24.77 14.10 55.85
CA LYS A 2 -23.91 12.97 55.46
C LYS A 2 -22.92 13.50 54.45
N ARG A 3 -21.65 13.49 54.83
CA ARG A 3 -20.53 13.89 53.94
C ARG A 3 -20.27 12.77 52.92
N LEU A 4 -20.31 13.09 51.65
CA LEU A 4 -19.75 12.24 50.60
C LEU A 4 -18.24 12.47 50.58
N CYS A 5 -17.48 11.40 50.80
CA CYS A 5 -16.05 11.34 50.46
C CYS A 5 -15.91 11.05 48.97
N SER A 6 -15.28 11.95 48.21
CA SER A 6 -14.83 11.70 46.85
C SER A 6 -13.53 10.91 46.90
N LEU A 7 -13.53 9.67 46.40
CA LEU A 7 -12.31 8.92 46.09
C LEU A 7 -11.79 9.41 44.75
N SER A 8 -10.65 10.10 44.76
CA SER A 8 -9.84 10.32 43.59
C SER A 8 -9.03 9.06 43.33
N ALA A 9 -9.40 8.30 42.29
CA ALA A 9 -8.58 7.21 41.77
C ALA A 9 -7.37 7.79 41.05
N GLY A 10 -6.21 7.74 41.69
CA GLY A 10 -4.93 8.01 41.02
C GLY A 10 -4.58 6.85 40.11
N PHE A 11 -4.54 7.10 38.81
CA PHE A 11 -4.01 6.15 37.85
C PHE A 11 -2.50 6.02 38.08
N ALA A 12 -2.07 4.90 38.63
CA ALA A 12 -0.67 4.50 38.61
C ALA A 12 -0.32 3.97 37.20
N VAL A 13 0.43 4.73 36.45
CA VAL A 13 1.08 4.25 35.23
C VAL A 13 2.04 3.14 35.65
N ALA A 14 1.72 1.89 35.34
CA ALA A 14 2.64 0.77 35.53
C ALA A 14 3.85 0.98 34.60
N ALA A 15 4.96 1.44 35.16
CA ALA A 15 6.23 1.51 34.46
C ALA A 15 6.75 0.09 34.25
N CYS A 16 6.57 -0.48 33.06
CA CYS A 16 7.31 -1.65 32.65
C CYS A 16 8.80 -1.30 32.68
N SER A 17 9.54 -1.87 33.62
CA SER A 17 10.98 -1.70 33.77
C SER A 17 11.68 -2.45 32.66
N PHE A 18 12.06 -1.75 31.58
CA PHE A 18 12.96 -2.28 30.56
C PHE A 18 14.40 -2.23 31.07
N ILE A 19 15.09 -3.35 31.01
CA ILE A 19 16.56 -3.40 31.26
C ILE A 19 17.24 -2.88 29.99
N PHE A 20 17.79 -1.66 30.04
CA PHE A 20 18.53 -1.07 28.94
C PHE A 20 20.03 -1.34 29.08
N PRO A 21 20.78 -1.56 27.97
CA PRO A 21 22.24 -1.51 28.00
C PRO A 21 22.68 -0.09 28.42
N ALA A 22 23.76 0.00 29.18
CA ALA A 22 24.19 1.20 29.92
C ALA A 22 24.43 2.48 29.06
N ASN A 23 24.42 2.42 27.73
CA ASN A 23 24.64 3.52 26.79
C ASN A 23 23.57 3.69 25.71
N ALA A 24 22.47 2.93 25.72
CA ALA A 24 21.43 3.06 24.70
C ALA A 24 20.62 4.35 24.90
N LYS A 25 20.47 5.15 23.85
CA LYS A 25 19.54 6.28 23.86
C LYS A 25 18.14 5.80 23.56
N VAL A 26 17.19 6.18 24.40
CA VAL A 26 15.77 5.80 24.27
C VAL A 26 14.94 7.04 24.04
N ALA A 27 14.04 6.98 23.06
CA ALA A 27 13.03 8.00 22.81
C ALA A 27 11.63 7.35 22.90
N THR A 28 10.72 8.01 23.62
CA THR A 28 9.34 7.53 23.81
C THR A 28 8.35 8.59 23.36
N ALA A 29 7.20 8.15 22.87
CA ALA A 29 6.08 9.02 22.56
C ALA A 29 4.76 8.23 22.73
N VAL A 30 3.65 8.95 22.95
CA VAL A 30 2.30 8.39 23.01
C VAL A 30 1.39 9.15 22.06
N SER A 31 0.26 8.56 21.71
CA SER A 31 -0.81 9.23 20.95
C SER A 31 -1.44 10.38 21.76
N PRO A 32 -2.22 11.28 21.13
CA PRO A 32 -2.95 12.32 21.85
C PRO A 32 -3.84 11.79 22.97
N SER A 33 -4.49 10.64 22.78
CA SER A 33 -5.31 9.97 23.82
C SER A 33 -4.50 9.25 24.90
N GLY A 34 -3.19 9.00 24.64
CA GLY A 34 -2.33 8.17 25.48
C GLY A 34 -2.50 6.66 25.31
N LEU A 35 -3.41 6.19 24.43
CA LEU A 35 -3.68 4.75 24.23
C LEU A 35 -2.55 4.05 23.48
N VAL A 36 -2.04 4.65 22.41
CA VAL A 36 -0.93 4.07 21.64
C VAL A 36 0.37 4.64 22.16
N GLY A 37 1.29 3.77 22.56
CA GLY A 37 2.62 4.15 23.04
C GLY A 37 3.71 3.54 22.19
N ILE A 38 4.81 4.27 21.97
CA ILE A 38 6.02 3.77 21.32
C ILE A 38 7.25 4.01 22.17
N SER A 39 8.22 3.10 22.04
CA SER A 39 9.58 3.26 22.54
C SER A 39 10.55 2.89 21.42
N VAL A 40 11.51 3.76 21.16
CA VAL A 40 12.57 3.56 20.16
C VAL A 40 13.90 3.62 20.85
N GLU A 41 14.71 2.60 20.70
CA GLU A 41 16.04 2.52 21.31
C GLU A 41 17.14 2.34 20.26
N ASP A 42 18.24 3.02 20.50
CA ASP A 42 19.50 2.82 19.82
C ASP A 42 20.19 1.59 20.43
N SER A 43 20.26 0.52 19.68
CA SER A 43 20.84 -0.73 20.18
C SER A 43 22.37 -0.72 20.26
N GLY A 44 23.03 0.32 19.75
CA GLY A 44 24.48 0.34 19.53
C GLY A 44 24.96 -0.69 18.48
N LYS A 45 24.03 -1.23 17.70
CA LYS A 45 24.24 -2.17 16.60
C LYS A 45 23.69 -1.57 15.29
N GLU A 46 23.61 -2.40 14.27
CA GLU A 46 23.20 -1.93 12.93
C GLU A 46 21.79 -1.34 12.87
N ASN A 47 20.82 -1.91 13.58
CA ASN A 47 19.41 -1.53 13.49
C ASN A 47 18.90 -0.87 14.78
N MET A 48 17.96 0.06 14.62
CA MET A 48 17.17 0.59 15.72
C MET A 48 16.16 -0.47 16.21
N LEU A 49 15.83 -0.43 17.50
CA LEU A 49 14.78 -1.26 18.06
C LEU A 49 13.57 -0.38 18.42
N PHE A 50 12.36 -0.83 18.06
CA PHE A 50 11.15 -0.13 18.49
C PHE A 50 10.11 -1.10 19.03
N SER A 51 9.26 -0.61 19.91
CA SER A 51 8.17 -1.35 20.52
C SER A 51 6.89 -0.52 20.47
N VAL A 52 5.75 -1.19 20.38
CA VAL A 52 4.42 -0.56 20.37
C VAL A 52 3.54 -1.17 21.44
N THR A 53 2.81 -0.33 22.17
CA THR A 53 1.80 -0.74 23.14
C THR A 53 0.45 -0.12 22.81
N TYR A 54 -0.63 -0.80 23.14
CA TYR A 54 -2.00 -0.27 23.12
C TYR A 54 -2.63 -0.44 24.52
N ASP A 55 -3.03 0.66 25.12
CA ASP A 55 -3.53 0.72 26.52
C ASP A 55 -2.62 -0.03 27.51
N GLY A 56 -1.29 0.19 27.37
CA GLY A 56 -0.26 -0.48 28.15
C GLY A 56 0.02 -1.95 27.78
N ARG A 57 -0.79 -2.57 26.92
CA ARG A 57 -0.60 -3.95 26.44
C ARG A 57 0.37 -3.96 25.26
N PRO A 58 1.48 -4.72 25.31
CA PRO A 58 2.37 -4.84 24.15
C PRO A 58 1.67 -5.45 22.92
N VAL A 59 1.92 -4.88 21.73
CA VAL A 59 1.53 -5.43 20.42
C VAL A 59 2.76 -5.72 19.56
N LEU A 60 3.78 -4.84 19.60
CA LEU A 60 5.11 -5.13 19.08
C LEU A 60 6.14 -5.08 20.21
N GLU A 61 6.92 -6.12 20.33
CA GLU A 61 8.12 -6.15 21.19
C GLU A 61 9.32 -5.63 20.39
N LYS A 62 10.51 -5.54 20.97
CA LYS A 62 11.74 -5.03 20.34
C LYS A 62 11.92 -5.48 18.88
N SER A 63 11.25 -4.76 17.99
CA SER A 63 11.25 -4.94 16.54
C SER A 63 12.42 -4.22 15.92
N GLN A 64 13.08 -4.80 14.91
CA GLN A 64 14.24 -4.19 14.26
C GLN A 64 13.82 -3.39 13.04
N ILE A 65 14.27 -2.14 12.96
CA ILE A 65 14.08 -1.28 11.80
C ILE A 65 15.40 -0.60 11.43
N GLY A 66 15.66 -0.49 10.13
CA GLY A 66 16.89 0.11 9.64
C GLY A 66 16.90 0.29 8.13
N MET A 67 17.80 1.10 7.63
CA MET A 67 17.98 1.33 6.20
C MET A 67 19.47 1.39 5.86
N SER A 68 19.91 0.56 4.94
CA SER A 68 21.26 0.51 4.44
C SER A 68 21.38 1.31 3.15
N VAL A 69 22.23 2.34 3.16
CA VAL A 69 22.42 3.27 2.04
C VAL A 69 23.85 3.20 1.54
N SER A 70 24.05 2.90 0.26
CA SER A 70 25.29 2.96 -0.54
C SER A 70 26.59 3.03 0.26
N GLY A 71 27.11 1.89 0.69
CA GLY A 71 28.43 1.81 1.32
C GLY A 71 28.60 2.58 2.65
N LYS A 72 27.52 3.15 3.20
CA LYS A 72 27.52 3.73 4.55
C LYS A 72 27.37 2.60 5.57
N SER A 73 27.95 2.78 6.75
CA SER A 73 27.69 1.87 7.86
C SER A 73 26.20 1.84 8.16
N SER A 74 25.65 0.65 8.28
CA SER A 74 24.26 0.44 8.69
C SER A 74 24.03 0.76 10.18
N GLN A 75 25.09 1.08 10.93
CA GLN A 75 24.99 1.42 12.35
C GLN A 75 24.32 2.79 12.51
N GLN A 76 23.06 2.78 12.90
CA GLN A 76 22.24 3.96 13.11
C GLN A 76 22.16 4.29 14.61
N GLU A 77 22.56 5.52 14.95
CA GLU A 77 22.52 6.05 16.31
C GLU A 77 21.67 7.31 16.38
N ILE A 78 20.92 7.49 17.46
CA ILE A 78 20.12 8.68 17.70
C ILE A 78 21.05 9.83 18.11
N LYS A 79 21.18 10.87 17.27
CA LYS A 79 21.87 12.12 17.62
C LYS A 79 20.97 13.08 18.38
N LYS A 80 19.73 13.23 17.93
CA LYS A 80 18.76 14.17 18.48
C LYS A 80 17.36 13.61 18.31
N SER A 81 16.51 13.85 19.31
CA SER A 81 15.06 13.59 19.24
C SER A 81 14.29 14.90 19.37
N SER A 82 13.12 14.95 18.71
CA SER A 82 12.17 16.07 18.78
C SER A 82 10.74 15.51 18.76
N LEU A 83 9.91 15.95 19.67
CA LEU A 83 8.51 15.56 19.78
C LEU A 83 7.61 16.77 19.60
N LYS A 84 6.74 16.73 18.58
CA LYS A 84 5.62 17.65 18.40
C LYS A 84 4.35 16.95 18.84
N LYS A 85 3.51 17.63 19.62
CA LYS A 85 2.28 17.06 20.20
C LYS A 85 1.06 17.74 19.62
N ASN A 86 -0.04 16.97 19.58
CA ASN A 86 -1.38 17.44 19.25
C ASN A 86 -1.43 18.19 17.90
N ILE A 87 -0.73 17.62 16.91
CA ILE A 87 -0.81 18.13 15.53
C ILE A 87 -2.18 17.77 14.99
N LYS A 88 -2.90 18.77 14.47
CA LYS A 88 -4.23 18.61 13.88
C LYS A 88 -4.17 18.96 12.41
N GLU A 89 -4.73 18.10 11.59
CA GLU A 89 -4.80 18.26 10.15
C GLU A 89 -6.19 17.89 9.63
N SER A 90 -6.66 18.58 8.59
CA SER A 90 -7.85 18.18 7.84
C SER A 90 -7.41 17.54 6.53
N ILE A 91 -7.79 16.30 6.33
CA ILE A 91 -7.44 15.53 5.14
C ILE A 91 -8.60 15.61 4.14
N THR A 92 -8.27 15.83 2.87
CA THR A 92 -9.21 15.79 1.76
C THR A 92 -8.84 14.63 0.82
N ALA A 93 -9.73 13.66 0.71
CA ALA A 93 -9.63 12.51 -0.17
C ALA A 93 -10.95 12.36 -0.96
N PRO A 94 -11.16 13.12 -2.04
CA PRO A 94 -12.48 13.37 -2.64
C PRO A 94 -13.19 12.12 -3.15
N PHE A 95 -12.44 11.04 -3.43
CA PHE A 95 -12.99 9.77 -3.93
C PHE A 95 -13.04 8.67 -2.87
N HIS A 96 -12.65 8.98 -1.64
CA HIS A 96 -12.76 8.08 -0.51
C HIS A 96 -14.18 8.09 0.08
N HIS A 97 -14.59 7.00 0.76
CA HIS A 97 -15.92 6.93 1.43
C HIS A 97 -16.14 8.04 2.46
N THR A 98 -15.06 8.61 3.01
CA THR A 98 -15.05 9.81 3.86
C THR A 98 -14.24 10.90 3.16
N PRO A 99 -14.86 11.74 2.30
CA PRO A 99 -14.12 12.67 1.44
C PRO A 99 -13.32 13.74 2.19
N ARG A 100 -13.71 14.02 3.44
CA ARG A 100 -13.01 14.96 4.31
C ARG A 100 -13.16 14.53 5.76
N TYR A 101 -12.05 14.52 6.51
CA TYR A 101 -12.02 14.21 7.94
C TYR A 101 -10.85 14.90 8.63
N ASP A 102 -10.99 15.10 9.94
CA ASP A 102 -9.94 15.65 10.78
C ASP A 102 -9.15 14.51 11.45
N THR A 103 -7.86 14.72 11.60
CA THR A 103 -6.96 13.79 12.28
C THR A 103 -6.11 14.53 13.30
N GLU A 104 -5.70 13.80 14.35
CA GLU A 104 -4.81 14.32 15.38
C GLU A 104 -3.75 13.27 15.73
N TYR A 105 -2.48 13.71 15.81
CA TYR A 105 -1.35 12.82 16.12
C TYR A 105 -0.23 13.55 16.85
N ASN A 106 0.68 12.77 17.42
CA ASN A 106 1.98 13.24 17.89
C ASN A 106 3.07 12.79 16.93
N GLU A 107 4.09 13.63 16.66
CA GLU A 107 5.19 13.32 15.74
C GLU A 107 6.51 13.30 16.49
N LEU A 108 7.16 12.13 16.54
CA LEU A 108 8.52 11.95 17.05
C LEU A 108 9.49 11.89 15.87
N THR A 109 10.42 12.83 15.79
CA THR A 109 11.49 12.84 14.79
C THR A 109 12.83 12.55 15.47
N LEU A 110 13.53 11.53 14.97
CA LEU A 110 14.89 11.16 15.37
C LEU A 110 15.86 11.53 14.26
N SER A 111 16.87 12.37 14.57
CA SER A 111 17.99 12.63 13.66
C SER A 111 19.08 11.61 13.93
N LEU A 112 19.53 10.91 12.89
CA LEU A 112 20.51 9.82 12.99
C LEU A 112 21.93 10.29 12.65
N ASN A 113 22.93 9.48 13.00
CA ASN A 113 24.34 9.77 12.78
C ASN A 113 24.76 9.76 11.30
N ASP A 114 24.06 9.01 10.46
CA ASP A 114 24.27 8.91 9.00
C ASP A 114 23.66 10.07 8.19
N GLY A 115 22.98 11.02 8.87
CA GLY A 115 22.29 12.16 8.28
C GLY A 115 20.85 11.87 7.87
N MET A 116 20.37 10.66 8.08
CA MET A 116 18.96 10.34 7.91
C MET A 116 18.11 10.80 9.10
N LYS A 117 16.82 10.83 8.89
CA LYS A 117 15.80 10.98 9.94
C LYS A 117 14.92 9.76 9.95
N LEU A 118 14.49 9.36 11.13
CA LEU A 118 13.43 8.40 11.35
C LEU A 118 12.27 9.15 12.00
N VAL A 119 11.12 9.16 11.34
CA VAL A 119 9.93 9.92 11.76
C VAL A 119 8.83 8.94 12.12
N PHE A 120 8.27 9.10 13.32
CA PHE A 120 7.08 8.39 13.77
C PHE A 120 5.91 9.36 13.88
N ARG A 121 4.72 8.94 13.42
CA ARG A 121 3.44 9.58 13.73
C ARG A 121 2.60 8.61 14.53
N ILE A 122 2.14 9.07 15.68
CA ILE A 122 1.42 8.25 16.67
C ILE A 122 0.00 8.79 16.75
N PHE A 123 -0.94 8.02 16.19
CA PHE A 123 -2.37 8.30 16.15
C PHE A 123 -3.09 7.55 17.27
N ASN A 124 -4.35 7.87 17.54
CA ASN A 124 -5.15 7.15 18.53
C ASN A 124 -5.54 5.74 18.08
N ASP A 125 -5.54 5.50 16.77
CA ASP A 125 -5.91 4.27 16.08
C ASP A 125 -4.73 3.62 15.35
N GLY A 126 -3.49 3.99 15.67
CA GLY A 126 -2.31 3.35 15.11
C GLY A 126 -1.03 4.17 15.19
N VAL A 127 0.00 3.65 14.56
CA VAL A 127 1.31 4.29 14.44
C VAL A 127 1.90 4.05 13.06
N ALA A 128 2.67 5.00 12.58
CA ALA A 128 3.44 4.84 11.35
C ALA A 128 4.86 5.35 11.52
N TYR A 129 5.80 4.78 10.78
CA TYR A 129 7.15 5.34 10.66
C TYR A 129 7.63 5.39 9.23
N ARG A 130 8.54 6.31 8.95
CA ARG A 130 9.32 6.37 7.71
C ARG A 130 10.72 6.88 7.93
N PHE A 131 11.62 6.49 7.05
CA PHE A 131 12.90 7.13 6.88
C PHE A 131 12.78 8.36 5.97
N SER A 132 13.72 9.29 6.12
CA SER A 132 13.84 10.49 5.28
C SER A 132 15.31 10.83 5.11
N SER A 133 15.72 11.10 3.87
CA SER A 133 17.09 11.53 3.54
C SER A 133 17.10 12.98 3.10
N SER A 134 18.10 13.73 3.59
CA SER A 134 18.40 15.08 3.09
C SER A 134 19.63 15.11 2.16
N ASP A 135 20.19 13.95 1.83
CA ASP A 135 21.34 13.84 0.92
C ASP A 135 20.93 14.22 -0.51
N LYS A 136 21.59 15.24 -1.06
CA LYS A 136 21.29 15.74 -2.41
C LYS A 136 21.95 14.94 -3.53
N LYS A 137 22.92 14.08 -3.20
CA LYS A 137 23.67 13.32 -4.21
C LYS A 137 22.93 12.09 -4.70
N GLY A 138 22.00 11.57 -3.89
CA GLY A 138 21.38 10.27 -4.17
C GLY A 138 22.33 9.10 -3.93
N GLY A 139 21.95 7.93 -4.38
CA GLY A 139 22.69 6.68 -4.23
C GLY A 139 21.78 5.47 -4.30
N THR A 140 22.26 4.28 -3.93
CA THR A 140 21.45 3.07 -3.81
C THR A 140 21.01 2.85 -2.37
N ILE A 141 19.84 2.24 -2.22
CA ILE A 141 19.37 1.63 -0.97
C ILE A 141 19.64 0.14 -1.10
N ASP A 142 20.59 -0.34 -0.31
CA ASP A 142 21.04 -1.73 -0.39
C ASP A 142 20.02 -2.68 0.25
N GLY A 143 19.29 -2.18 1.28
CA GLY A 143 18.21 -2.89 1.93
C GLY A 143 17.50 -2.06 3.00
N GLU A 144 16.32 -2.52 3.37
CA GLU A 144 15.53 -2.03 4.50
C GLU A 144 15.27 -3.19 5.45
N THR A 145 15.56 -3.00 6.72
CA THR A 145 15.15 -3.92 7.78
C THR A 145 13.82 -3.45 8.35
N ALA A 146 12.82 -4.32 8.31
CA ALA A 146 11.46 -4.07 8.78
C ALA A 146 10.96 -5.34 9.49
N ASP A 147 11.61 -5.74 10.58
CA ASP A 147 11.35 -6.98 11.30
C ASP A 147 10.47 -6.68 12.52
N TYR A 148 9.21 -7.13 12.47
CA TYR A 148 8.17 -6.82 13.44
C TYR A 148 7.94 -8.01 14.37
N ARG A 149 8.50 -7.97 15.57
CA ARG A 149 8.32 -8.99 16.59
C ARG A 149 6.98 -8.80 17.30
N LEU A 150 6.10 -9.77 17.13
CA LEU A 150 4.76 -9.75 17.70
C LEU A 150 4.81 -10.12 19.18
N ALA A 151 4.02 -9.42 19.99
CA ALA A 151 3.86 -9.77 21.39
C ALA A 151 3.01 -11.05 21.54
N GLY A 152 3.49 -11.98 22.34
CA GLY A 152 2.82 -13.27 22.56
C GLY A 152 2.74 -14.12 21.29
N ASN A 153 1.58 -14.76 21.07
CA ASN A 153 1.33 -15.64 19.93
C ASN A 153 -0.02 -15.32 19.27
N PRO A 154 -0.15 -14.15 18.59
CA PRO A 154 -1.40 -13.77 17.96
C PRO A 154 -1.77 -14.68 16.79
N THR A 155 -3.05 -14.69 16.42
CA THR A 155 -3.52 -15.29 15.18
C THR A 155 -3.24 -14.34 14.03
N LEU A 156 -2.59 -14.84 12.98
CA LEU A 156 -2.26 -14.09 11.76
C LEU A 156 -3.22 -14.40 10.64
N TYR A 157 -3.56 -13.38 9.87
CA TYR A 157 -4.30 -13.46 8.61
C TYR A 157 -3.35 -13.02 7.50
N LEU A 158 -2.87 -13.98 6.69
CA LEU A 158 -1.80 -13.78 5.71
C LEU A 158 -2.24 -14.15 4.31
N ALA A 159 -2.00 -13.25 3.36
CA ALA A 159 -2.24 -13.44 1.93
C ALA A 159 -0.97 -13.98 1.27
N HIS A 160 -0.75 -15.30 1.29
CA HIS A 160 0.48 -15.91 0.77
C HIS A 160 0.58 -15.89 -0.75
N SER A 161 1.75 -15.54 -1.27
CA SER A 161 2.14 -15.86 -2.65
C SER A 161 2.22 -17.37 -2.82
N THR A 162 1.72 -17.86 -3.95
CA THR A 162 1.69 -19.29 -4.28
C THR A 162 2.73 -19.70 -5.32
N ASN A 163 3.50 -18.75 -5.87
CA ASN A 163 4.57 -19.02 -6.81
C ASN A 163 5.94 -18.95 -6.11
N PRO A 164 6.59 -20.09 -5.80
CA PRO A 164 7.88 -20.08 -5.14
C PRO A 164 9.03 -19.59 -6.03
N ASP A 165 8.88 -19.67 -7.35
CA ASP A 165 9.94 -19.31 -8.31
C ASP A 165 10.01 -17.79 -8.58
N ASN A 166 8.88 -17.10 -8.48
CA ASN A 166 8.81 -15.64 -8.61
C ASN A 166 7.70 -15.08 -7.71
N PRO A 167 7.89 -15.14 -6.39
CA PRO A 167 6.84 -14.83 -5.43
C PRO A 167 6.41 -13.35 -5.45
N GLU A 168 7.30 -12.44 -5.88
CA GLU A 168 7.04 -10.99 -5.92
C GLU A 168 6.23 -10.56 -7.14
N ALA A 169 6.07 -11.44 -8.14
CA ALA A 169 5.34 -11.14 -9.38
C ALA A 169 3.94 -11.77 -9.44
N MET A 170 3.44 -12.27 -8.34
CA MET A 170 2.15 -12.96 -8.30
C MET A 170 1.03 -12.09 -7.76
N ALA A 171 -0.12 -12.13 -8.44
CA ALA A 171 -1.36 -11.64 -7.88
C ALA A 171 -1.87 -12.59 -6.78
N PHE A 172 -2.46 -12.03 -5.72
CA PHE A 172 -3.13 -12.82 -4.70
C PHE A 172 -4.58 -13.09 -5.12
N GLN A 173 -4.90 -14.37 -5.31
CA GLN A 173 -6.25 -14.84 -5.68
C GLN A 173 -6.60 -16.12 -4.92
N ASN A 174 -6.31 -16.18 -3.63
CA ASN A 174 -6.48 -17.36 -2.81
C ASN A 174 -7.14 -17.01 -1.46
N PHE A 175 -7.43 -18.01 -0.65
CA PHE A 175 -7.87 -17.81 0.73
C PHE A 175 -6.73 -17.30 1.60
N TYR A 176 -7.06 -16.44 2.56
CA TYR A 176 -6.11 -16.06 3.60
C TYR A 176 -5.73 -17.28 4.45
N ALA A 177 -4.44 -17.42 4.73
CA ALA A 177 -3.97 -18.33 5.76
C ALA A 177 -4.30 -17.74 7.14
N VAL A 178 -4.99 -18.51 7.97
CA VAL A 178 -5.32 -18.14 9.36
C VAL A 178 -4.57 -19.08 10.27
N THR A 179 -3.56 -18.56 11.00
CA THR A 179 -2.62 -19.40 11.75
C THR A 179 -2.03 -18.65 12.95
N PRO A 180 -1.71 -19.34 14.07
CA PRO A 180 -0.89 -18.72 15.12
C PRO A 180 0.49 -18.30 14.61
N ALA A 181 1.04 -17.20 15.12
CA ALA A 181 2.36 -16.71 14.70
C ALA A 181 3.46 -17.76 14.86
N SER A 182 3.41 -18.59 15.91
CA SER A 182 4.35 -19.69 16.16
C SER A 182 4.29 -20.85 15.15
N SER A 183 3.30 -20.85 14.24
CA SER A 183 3.09 -21.89 13.23
C SER A 183 2.97 -21.30 11.82
N ALA A 184 3.20 -19.99 11.67
CA ALA A 184 3.06 -19.31 10.39
C ALA A 184 4.13 -19.78 9.39
N SER A 185 3.72 -19.96 8.14
CA SER A 185 4.61 -20.33 7.04
C SER A 185 5.52 -19.15 6.67
N PRO A 186 6.80 -19.39 6.30
CA PRO A 186 7.72 -18.35 5.82
C PRO A 186 7.45 -17.92 4.37
N LEU A 187 6.34 -18.35 3.77
CA LEU A 187 5.94 -17.89 2.44
C LEU A 187 5.76 -16.37 2.43
N LEU A 188 6.13 -15.76 1.31
CA LEU A 188 5.92 -14.34 1.09
C LEU A 188 4.42 -14.01 1.14
N SER A 189 4.07 -12.97 1.89
CA SER A 189 2.71 -12.52 2.13
C SER A 189 2.53 -11.08 1.67
N PHE A 190 1.44 -10.82 0.97
CA PHE A 190 1.04 -9.48 0.58
C PHE A 190 0.50 -8.68 1.76
N LEU A 191 0.53 -7.35 1.65
CA LEU A 191 -0.23 -6.45 2.50
C LEU A 191 -1.66 -6.27 1.93
N PRO A 192 -2.66 -6.02 2.79
CA PRO A 192 -2.60 -5.95 4.26
C PRO A 192 -2.44 -7.32 4.91
N ALA A 193 -1.70 -7.37 6.02
CA ALA A 193 -1.63 -8.52 6.90
C ALA A 193 -2.14 -8.13 8.29
N THR A 194 -2.86 -9.02 8.98
CA THR A 194 -3.46 -8.68 10.29
C THR A 194 -3.02 -9.67 11.36
N ALA A 195 -2.68 -9.15 12.53
CA ALA A 195 -2.44 -9.91 13.75
C ALA A 195 -3.56 -9.66 14.76
N ASP A 196 -4.24 -10.72 15.21
CA ASP A 196 -5.28 -10.70 16.25
C ASP A 196 -4.68 -11.18 17.57
N PHE A 197 -4.55 -10.24 18.52
CA PHE A 197 -3.99 -10.47 19.85
C PHE A 197 -5.04 -10.98 20.86
N GLY A 198 -6.26 -11.24 20.40
CA GLY A 198 -7.39 -11.64 21.24
C GLY A 198 -8.02 -10.46 21.99
N GLN A 199 -9.22 -10.71 22.56
CA GLN A 199 -10.01 -9.70 23.26
C GLN A 199 -10.37 -8.47 22.41
N GLY A 200 -10.55 -8.67 21.09
CA GLY A 200 -10.86 -7.64 20.11
C GLY A 200 -9.65 -6.86 19.59
N LEU A 201 -8.50 -6.89 20.28
CA LEU A 201 -7.32 -6.12 19.87
C LEU A 201 -6.67 -6.71 18.62
N LYS A 202 -6.62 -5.94 17.55
CA LYS A 202 -6.01 -6.29 16.27
C LYS A 202 -5.07 -5.20 15.79
N MET A 203 -4.05 -5.60 15.04
CA MET A 203 -3.13 -4.70 14.36
C MET A 203 -2.97 -5.15 12.91
N THR A 204 -3.17 -4.22 11.98
CA THR A 204 -3.03 -4.45 10.54
C THR A 204 -1.80 -3.73 10.02
N PHE A 205 -0.95 -4.48 9.31
CA PHE A 205 0.25 -4.01 8.65
C PHE A 205 -0.11 -3.47 7.27
N LEU A 206 0.31 -2.25 6.98
CA LEU A 206 0.00 -1.50 5.77
C LEU A 206 1.21 -0.66 5.36
N GLU A 207 1.15 -0.04 4.21
CA GLU A 207 2.09 1.00 3.79
C GLU A 207 1.35 2.16 3.12
N SER A 208 1.99 3.33 3.07
CA SER A 208 1.45 4.51 2.41
C SER A 208 2.57 5.33 1.80
N ASP A 209 2.22 6.19 0.83
CA ASP A 209 3.16 7.06 0.14
C ASP A 209 4.25 6.29 -0.62
N LEU A 210 3.86 5.19 -1.28
CA LEU A 210 4.73 4.31 -2.05
C LEU A 210 5.05 4.95 -3.41
N GLU A 211 6.04 5.83 -3.43
CA GLU A 211 6.53 6.49 -4.64
C GLU A 211 7.97 6.07 -4.95
N ALA A 212 8.21 5.54 -6.15
CA ALA A 212 9.54 5.14 -6.65
C ALA A 212 10.37 4.35 -5.60
N TYR A 213 9.77 3.30 -5.07
CA TYR A 213 10.34 2.39 -4.08
C TYR A 213 9.61 1.05 -4.11
N PRO A 214 10.26 -0.10 -3.87
CA PRO A 214 9.57 -1.39 -3.87
C PRO A 214 8.52 -1.48 -2.75
N GLY A 215 7.39 -2.11 -3.06
CA GLY A 215 6.37 -2.47 -2.07
C GLY A 215 6.91 -3.43 -1.01
N MET A 216 6.34 -3.36 0.20
CA MET A 216 6.72 -4.25 1.30
C MET A 216 5.86 -5.51 1.27
N PHE A 217 6.51 -6.66 1.20
CA PHE A 217 5.93 -7.95 1.55
C PHE A 217 6.36 -8.35 2.95
N LEU A 218 5.71 -9.37 3.51
CA LEU A 218 6.07 -9.95 4.81
C LEU A 218 6.35 -11.43 4.67
N SER A 219 7.34 -11.92 5.44
CA SER A 219 7.63 -13.33 5.61
C SER A 219 7.66 -13.67 7.11
N ALA A 220 6.98 -14.73 7.51
CA ALA A 220 6.90 -15.09 8.92
C ALA A 220 8.12 -15.91 9.37
N ASP A 221 8.70 -15.52 10.50
CA ASP A 221 9.63 -16.34 11.28
C ASP A 221 8.90 -16.86 12.53
N SER A 222 8.36 -18.05 12.43
CA SER A 222 7.58 -18.68 13.49
C SER A 222 8.39 -18.99 14.75
N THR A 223 9.73 -19.07 14.66
CA THR A 223 10.59 -19.36 15.81
C THR A 223 10.74 -18.17 16.76
N SER A 224 10.58 -16.97 16.24
CA SER A 224 10.68 -15.71 16.98
C SER A 224 9.37 -14.90 17.02
N ASN A 225 8.28 -15.43 16.45
CA ASN A 225 7.01 -14.71 16.24
C ASN A 225 7.22 -13.35 15.53
N THR A 226 8.06 -13.32 14.51
CA THR A 226 8.44 -12.11 13.79
C THR A 226 7.89 -12.12 12.37
N LEU A 227 7.28 -11.03 11.93
CA LEU A 227 7.01 -10.75 10.52
C LEU A 227 8.15 -9.91 9.98
N LYS A 228 8.88 -10.44 9.00
CA LYS A 228 10.04 -9.79 8.37
C LYS A 228 9.63 -9.13 7.07
N GLY A 229 9.99 -7.87 6.90
CA GLY A 229 9.81 -7.15 5.64
C GLY A 229 10.69 -7.74 4.53
N VAL A 230 10.09 -7.96 3.37
CA VAL A 230 10.76 -8.42 2.15
C VAL A 230 10.50 -7.42 1.05
N PHE A 231 11.54 -7.04 0.33
CA PHE A 231 11.49 -6.03 -0.73
C PHE A 231 12.10 -6.59 -2.00
N ALA A 232 11.40 -6.45 -3.11
CA ALA A 232 11.92 -6.84 -4.42
C ALA A 232 13.17 -6.03 -4.74
N LYS A 233 14.22 -6.70 -5.17
CA LYS A 233 15.45 -6.03 -5.59
C LYS A 233 15.24 -5.33 -6.93
N TYR A 234 15.98 -4.27 -7.16
CA TYR A 234 15.95 -3.48 -8.39
C TYR A 234 16.20 -4.37 -9.61
N PRO A 235 15.46 -4.21 -10.72
CA PRO A 235 15.67 -5.02 -11.93
C PRO A 235 16.99 -4.65 -12.61
N ALA A 236 17.81 -5.65 -12.90
CA ALA A 236 19.02 -5.51 -13.70
C ALA A 236 18.72 -5.73 -15.19
N SER A 237 17.79 -6.65 -15.49
CA SER A 237 17.31 -6.91 -16.85
C SER A 237 15.87 -7.41 -16.83
N THR A 238 15.16 -7.10 -17.92
CA THR A 238 13.77 -7.46 -18.15
C THR A 238 13.59 -8.06 -19.54
N ASP A 239 12.48 -8.82 -19.74
CA ASP A 239 12.06 -9.34 -21.02
C ASP A 239 10.53 -9.31 -21.09
N PHE A 240 9.94 -9.68 -22.24
CA PHE A 240 8.51 -9.65 -22.48
C PHE A 240 7.95 -11.03 -22.77
N TYR A 241 6.77 -11.32 -22.22
CA TYR A 241 5.99 -12.46 -22.68
C TYR A 241 5.53 -12.26 -24.13
N PRO A 242 5.70 -13.27 -25.00
CA PRO A 242 5.45 -13.10 -26.43
C PRO A 242 3.98 -12.92 -26.80
N TRP A 243 3.06 -13.32 -25.91
CA TRP A 243 1.62 -13.29 -26.19
C TRP A 243 0.92 -11.99 -25.84
N ARG A 244 1.53 -11.12 -24.98
CA ARG A 244 0.85 -9.92 -24.46
C ARG A 244 1.77 -8.70 -24.30
N LYS A 245 3.06 -8.81 -24.58
CA LYS A 245 4.03 -7.75 -24.26
C LYS A 245 4.04 -7.32 -22.80
N GLN A 246 3.60 -8.18 -21.91
CA GLN A 246 3.73 -8.03 -20.47
C GLN A 246 5.20 -8.23 -20.09
N GLN A 247 5.75 -7.30 -19.31
CA GLN A 247 7.15 -7.32 -18.92
C GLN A 247 7.37 -8.19 -17.68
N TYR A 248 8.49 -8.89 -17.61
CA TYR A 248 8.94 -9.61 -16.41
C TYR A 248 10.44 -9.41 -16.18
N VAL A 249 10.87 -9.55 -14.92
CA VAL A 249 12.28 -9.39 -14.53
C VAL A 249 13.03 -10.70 -14.76
N THR A 250 14.17 -10.64 -15.46
CA THR A 250 15.04 -11.79 -15.75
C THR A 250 16.26 -11.85 -14.83
N SER A 251 16.70 -10.71 -14.30
CA SER A 251 17.76 -10.64 -13.29
C SER A 251 17.61 -9.39 -12.42
N ARG A 252 18.14 -9.45 -11.21
CA ARG A 252 18.05 -8.37 -10.22
C ARG A 252 19.41 -7.92 -9.72
N GLU A 253 19.51 -6.64 -9.36
CA GLU A 253 20.67 -6.02 -8.75
C GLU A 253 20.85 -6.46 -7.27
N ASN A 254 21.93 -5.99 -6.64
CA ASN A 254 22.19 -6.26 -5.23
C ASN A 254 21.53 -5.27 -4.26
N TYR A 255 20.87 -4.24 -4.77
CA TYR A 255 20.15 -3.20 -4.00
C TYR A 255 18.67 -3.22 -4.34
N ILE A 256 17.84 -2.56 -3.52
CA ILE A 256 16.38 -2.53 -3.67
C ILE A 256 15.89 -1.26 -4.36
N ALA A 257 16.61 -0.14 -4.27
CA ALA A 257 16.20 1.13 -4.86
C ALA A 257 17.37 2.03 -5.25
N LYS A 258 17.12 2.91 -6.23
CA LYS A 258 17.97 4.07 -6.58
C LYS A 258 17.30 5.34 -6.09
N THR A 259 18.08 6.29 -5.57
CA THR A 259 17.58 7.60 -5.17
C THR A 259 18.35 8.70 -5.87
N SER A 260 17.65 9.73 -6.34
CA SER A 260 18.26 10.86 -7.06
C SER A 260 18.51 12.09 -6.18
N GLY A 261 18.32 12.00 -4.88
CA GLY A 261 18.50 13.12 -3.96
C GLY A 261 17.69 13.01 -2.67
N ALA A 262 17.46 14.16 -2.04
CA ALA A 262 16.67 14.22 -0.81
C ALA A 262 15.24 13.73 -1.05
N ARG A 263 14.77 12.81 -0.20
CA ARG A 263 13.44 12.24 -0.31
C ARG A 263 12.90 11.73 1.02
N ASN A 264 11.61 11.55 1.08
CA ASN A 264 10.95 10.70 2.04
C ASN A 264 10.81 9.28 1.46
N PHE A 265 10.91 8.27 2.32
CA PHE A 265 10.63 6.88 1.98
C PHE A 265 9.18 6.55 2.37
N PRO A 266 8.61 5.44 1.89
CA PRO A 266 7.24 5.06 2.23
C PRO A 266 7.01 4.95 3.75
N TRP A 267 5.78 5.21 4.17
CA TRP A 267 5.35 4.94 5.53
C TRP A 267 5.10 3.44 5.73
N ARG A 268 5.63 2.89 6.82
CA ARG A 268 5.24 1.59 7.36
C ARG A 268 4.17 1.85 8.40
N VAL A 269 2.98 1.32 8.19
CA VAL A 269 1.76 1.71 8.91
C VAL A 269 1.22 0.52 9.71
N PHE A 270 0.85 0.77 10.95
CA PHE A 270 0.25 -0.19 11.87
C PHE A 270 -1.08 0.39 12.34
N ALA A 271 -2.17 0.00 11.70
CA ALA A 271 -3.52 0.35 12.14
C ALA A 271 -3.92 -0.56 13.30
N ILE A 272 -4.38 0.02 14.40
CA ILE A 272 -4.73 -0.72 15.63
C ILE A 272 -6.19 -0.44 15.95
N THR A 273 -6.95 -1.51 16.20
CA THR A 273 -8.35 -1.41 16.61
C THR A 273 -8.70 -2.43 17.68
N THR A 274 -9.75 -2.14 18.45
CA THR A 274 -10.41 -3.08 19.36
C THR A 274 -11.82 -3.44 18.90
N ASP A 275 -12.25 -2.91 17.74
CA ASP A 275 -13.55 -3.17 17.12
C ASP A 275 -13.37 -3.45 15.62
N ASP A 276 -13.77 -4.64 15.16
CA ASP A 276 -13.63 -5.06 13.76
C ASP A 276 -14.34 -4.13 12.77
N ARG A 277 -15.37 -3.41 13.20
CA ARG A 277 -16.09 -2.43 12.37
C ARG A 277 -15.25 -1.21 12.00
N GLU A 278 -14.21 -0.92 12.77
CA GLU A 278 -13.32 0.22 12.55
C GLU A 278 -12.21 -0.10 11.51
N MET A 279 -11.89 -1.38 11.30
CA MET A 279 -10.83 -1.77 10.35
C MET A 279 -11.10 -1.31 8.91
N PRO A 280 -12.29 -1.58 8.31
CA PRO A 280 -12.56 -1.20 6.92
C PRO A 280 -12.72 0.31 6.71
N VAL A 281 -12.85 1.09 7.78
CA VAL A 281 -13.00 2.55 7.73
C VAL A 281 -11.78 3.29 8.29
N ASN A 282 -10.69 2.59 8.58
CA ASN A 282 -9.44 3.21 9.01
C ASN A 282 -8.84 4.07 7.88
N ASN A 283 -8.44 5.30 8.21
CA ASN A 283 -8.01 6.30 7.25
C ASN A 283 -6.50 6.57 7.25
N LEU A 284 -5.70 5.80 8.01
CA LEU A 284 -4.26 6.10 8.18
C LEU A 284 -3.48 6.11 6.87
N VAL A 285 -3.79 5.22 5.93
CA VAL A 285 -3.12 5.19 4.61
C VAL A 285 -3.35 6.50 3.86
N TYR A 286 -4.56 7.03 3.86
CA TYR A 286 -4.89 8.32 3.21
C TYR A 286 -4.31 9.51 3.98
N THR A 287 -4.33 9.45 5.32
CA THR A 287 -3.76 10.49 6.19
C THR A 287 -2.25 10.67 5.98
N LEU A 288 -1.56 9.60 5.64
CA LEU A 288 -0.10 9.56 5.49
C LEU A 288 0.37 9.76 4.05
N ALA A 289 -0.55 9.68 3.08
CA ALA A 289 -0.24 9.91 1.68
C ALA A 289 0.15 11.36 1.41
N SER A 290 1.02 11.56 0.42
CA SER A 290 1.35 12.88 -0.10
C SER A 290 0.12 13.55 -0.71
N GLU A 291 0.11 14.88 -0.72
CA GLU A 291 -0.96 15.66 -1.35
C GLU A 291 -1.04 15.34 -2.86
N SER A 292 -2.27 15.38 -3.40
CA SER A 292 -2.51 15.19 -4.83
C SER A 292 -1.73 16.22 -5.65
N LYS A 293 -1.03 15.75 -6.69
CA LYS A 293 -0.36 16.60 -7.70
C LYS A 293 -1.35 17.08 -8.79
N VAL A 294 -2.57 16.53 -8.81
CA VAL A 294 -3.63 16.92 -9.77
C VAL A 294 -4.43 18.05 -9.18
N ALA A 295 -4.29 19.25 -9.76
CA ALA A 295 -4.90 20.47 -9.24
C ALA A 295 -6.43 20.49 -9.42
N ASP A 296 -6.93 19.99 -10.55
CA ASP A 296 -8.37 19.89 -10.84
C ASP A 296 -8.76 18.42 -11.03
N THR A 297 -9.53 17.90 -10.08
CA THR A 297 -10.08 16.54 -10.10
C THR A 297 -11.56 16.49 -10.47
N SER A 298 -12.18 17.61 -10.85
CA SER A 298 -13.62 17.74 -11.13
C SER A 298 -14.10 16.88 -12.31
N TRP A 299 -13.19 16.54 -13.22
CA TRP A 299 -13.46 15.70 -14.39
C TRP A 299 -13.52 14.20 -14.04
N ILE A 300 -12.94 13.76 -12.90
CA ILE A 300 -12.98 12.36 -12.45
C ILE A 300 -14.38 12.10 -11.90
N LYS A 301 -15.08 11.15 -12.48
CA LYS A 301 -16.43 10.74 -12.06
C LYS A 301 -16.40 9.27 -11.65
N PRO A 302 -16.36 8.95 -10.34
CA PRO A 302 -16.51 7.59 -9.86
C PRO A 302 -17.86 6.99 -10.27
N GLY A 303 -17.88 5.69 -10.52
CA GLY A 303 -19.11 4.99 -10.89
C GLY A 303 -18.91 3.48 -10.97
N LYS A 304 -20.00 2.78 -11.22
CA LYS A 304 -20.02 1.34 -11.48
C LYS A 304 -19.66 1.07 -12.93
N SER A 305 -19.08 -0.08 -13.19
CA SER A 305 -18.72 -0.52 -14.54
C SER A 305 -19.29 -1.88 -14.86
N ALA A 306 -19.93 -2.02 -16.00
CA ALA A 306 -20.18 -3.31 -16.61
C ALA A 306 -18.90 -3.80 -17.30
N TRP A 307 -18.61 -5.09 -17.15
CA TRP A 307 -17.38 -5.70 -17.61
C TRP A 307 -17.67 -7.04 -18.29
N GLU A 308 -17.47 -7.11 -19.60
CA GLU A 308 -17.87 -8.27 -20.42
C GLU A 308 -17.02 -9.52 -20.18
N TRP A 309 -15.77 -9.36 -19.78
CA TRP A 309 -14.87 -10.48 -19.55
C TRP A 309 -15.12 -11.21 -18.23
N TRP A 310 -15.87 -10.62 -17.31
CA TRP A 310 -16.18 -11.27 -16.03
C TRP A 310 -16.75 -12.69 -16.20
N ASN A 311 -17.49 -12.93 -17.27
CA ASN A 311 -18.14 -14.21 -17.57
C ASN A 311 -17.97 -14.63 -19.05
N ASP A 312 -16.83 -14.33 -19.66
CA ASP A 312 -16.48 -14.71 -21.04
C ASP A 312 -17.55 -14.24 -22.05
N TRP A 313 -17.84 -12.93 -22.05
CA TRP A 313 -18.93 -12.23 -22.75
C TRP A 313 -20.33 -12.73 -22.43
N GLY A 314 -20.54 -13.97 -22.07
CA GLY A 314 -21.73 -14.62 -21.49
C GLY A 314 -23.10 -14.30 -22.10
N LEU A 315 -23.18 -13.60 -23.22
CA LEU A 315 -24.42 -13.20 -23.86
C LEU A 315 -25.13 -14.40 -24.48
N ARG A 316 -26.43 -14.53 -24.18
CA ARG A 316 -27.31 -15.58 -24.71
C ARG A 316 -28.55 -14.97 -25.33
N ASN A 317 -29.16 -15.70 -26.32
CA ASN A 317 -30.39 -15.27 -27.01
C ASN A 317 -30.25 -13.91 -27.70
N VAL A 318 -29.04 -13.58 -28.21
CA VAL A 318 -28.76 -12.39 -29.03
C VAL A 318 -28.66 -12.79 -30.50
N PRO A 319 -29.05 -11.94 -31.47
CA PRO A 319 -29.03 -12.25 -32.90
C PRO A 319 -27.64 -12.12 -33.55
N PHE A 320 -26.59 -12.01 -32.77
CA PHE A 320 -25.21 -11.87 -33.20
C PHE A 320 -24.27 -12.79 -32.41
N LYS A 321 -23.03 -12.97 -32.89
CA LYS A 321 -22.01 -13.72 -32.18
C LYS A 321 -21.36 -12.79 -31.15
N ALA A 322 -21.50 -13.13 -29.85
CA ALA A 322 -20.81 -12.41 -28.78
C ALA A 322 -19.27 -12.52 -28.91
N GLY A 323 -18.55 -11.48 -28.55
CA GLY A 323 -17.09 -11.39 -28.65
C GLY A 323 -16.61 -9.94 -28.82
N ILE A 324 -15.38 -9.78 -29.30
CA ILE A 324 -14.81 -8.46 -29.59
C ILE A 324 -15.43 -7.93 -30.90
N ASN A 325 -16.53 -7.23 -30.77
CA ASN A 325 -17.21 -6.56 -31.90
C ASN A 325 -18.21 -5.49 -31.41
N ASN A 326 -18.57 -4.63 -32.33
CA ASN A 326 -19.44 -3.48 -32.03
C ASN A 326 -20.84 -3.86 -31.49
N ASP A 327 -21.42 -4.98 -31.93
CA ASP A 327 -22.76 -5.37 -31.49
C ASP A 327 -22.76 -5.84 -30.03
N THR A 328 -21.71 -6.56 -29.62
CA THR A 328 -21.50 -6.94 -28.21
C THR A 328 -21.41 -5.71 -27.33
N TYR A 329 -20.60 -4.72 -27.68
CA TYR A 329 -20.43 -3.54 -26.83
C TYR A 329 -21.64 -2.61 -26.84
N LYS A 330 -22.39 -2.53 -27.93
CA LYS A 330 -23.70 -1.85 -27.91
C LYS A 330 -24.67 -2.49 -26.92
N TYR A 331 -24.70 -3.83 -26.87
CA TYR A 331 -25.52 -4.55 -25.92
C TYR A 331 -25.14 -4.23 -24.47
N PHE A 332 -23.85 -4.22 -24.15
CA PHE A 332 -23.38 -3.84 -22.81
C PHE A 332 -23.64 -2.36 -22.48
N ILE A 333 -23.54 -1.48 -23.46
CA ILE A 333 -23.89 -0.05 -23.30
C ILE A 333 -25.39 0.11 -23.00
N ASP A 334 -26.28 -0.58 -23.74
CA ASP A 334 -27.71 -0.55 -23.47
C ASP A 334 -28.04 -1.12 -22.09
N PHE A 335 -27.44 -2.26 -21.73
CA PHE A 335 -27.60 -2.83 -20.40
C PHE A 335 -27.13 -1.87 -19.29
N ALA A 336 -25.99 -1.24 -19.46
CA ALA A 336 -25.47 -0.26 -18.52
C ALA A 336 -26.41 0.93 -18.32
N ALA A 337 -26.91 1.49 -19.45
CA ALA A 337 -27.86 2.59 -19.43
C ALA A 337 -29.18 2.22 -18.72
N ASP A 338 -29.75 1.05 -19.05
CA ASP A 338 -31.01 0.58 -18.49
C ASP A 338 -30.92 0.26 -16.99
N ASN A 339 -29.72 -0.03 -16.48
CA ASN A 339 -29.48 -0.42 -15.07
C ASN A 339 -28.77 0.69 -14.25
N GLY A 340 -28.58 1.89 -14.78
CA GLY A 340 -27.93 2.98 -14.08
C GLY A 340 -26.46 2.66 -13.72
N ILE A 341 -25.75 2.04 -14.65
CA ILE A 341 -24.30 1.76 -14.58
C ILE A 341 -23.60 2.83 -15.43
N GLU A 342 -22.64 3.50 -14.85
CA GLU A 342 -22.00 4.66 -15.45
C GLU A 342 -21.04 4.32 -16.58
N TYR A 343 -20.44 3.12 -16.55
CA TYR A 343 -19.34 2.76 -17.46
C TYR A 343 -19.47 1.35 -18.03
N VAL A 344 -18.84 1.13 -19.18
CA VAL A 344 -18.53 -0.18 -19.74
C VAL A 344 -17.04 -0.29 -19.98
N VAL A 345 -16.41 -1.37 -19.50
CA VAL A 345 -15.00 -1.69 -19.81
C VAL A 345 -14.95 -2.56 -21.05
N LEU A 346 -14.17 -2.18 -22.04
CA LEU A 346 -13.73 -3.05 -23.13
C LEU A 346 -12.44 -3.72 -22.68
N ASP A 347 -12.49 -5.03 -22.39
CA ASP A 347 -11.35 -5.80 -21.92
C ASP A 347 -10.38 -6.17 -23.06
N GLU A 348 -9.41 -7.05 -22.82
CA GLU A 348 -8.38 -7.46 -23.79
C GLU A 348 -8.97 -7.88 -25.13
N GLY A 349 -8.40 -7.37 -26.24
CA GLY A 349 -8.74 -7.80 -27.61
C GLY A 349 -9.20 -6.67 -28.55
N TRP A 350 -9.43 -5.45 -28.06
CA TRP A 350 -9.74 -4.30 -28.92
C TRP A 350 -8.51 -3.75 -29.68
N TYR A 351 -7.30 -4.11 -29.25
CA TYR A 351 -6.04 -4.02 -30.00
C TYR A 351 -5.33 -5.38 -29.98
N ASP A 352 -4.37 -5.62 -30.86
CA ASP A 352 -3.60 -6.87 -30.86
C ASP A 352 -2.57 -6.87 -29.72
N PRO A 353 -2.77 -7.65 -28.64
CA PRO A 353 -1.88 -7.66 -27.48
C PRO A 353 -0.47 -8.17 -27.82
N LYS A 354 -0.30 -8.95 -28.89
CA LYS A 354 1.03 -9.42 -29.34
C LYS A 354 1.85 -8.31 -29.96
N SER A 355 1.21 -7.36 -30.62
CA SER A 355 1.89 -6.20 -31.19
C SER A 355 2.39 -5.26 -30.12
N GLY A 356 1.64 -5.11 -29.00
CA GLY A 356 1.86 -4.09 -27.99
C GLY A 356 1.62 -2.67 -28.52
N ASP A 357 0.86 -2.53 -29.61
CA ASP A 357 0.47 -1.24 -30.18
C ASP A 357 -1.00 -0.97 -29.86
N MET A 358 -1.24 -0.26 -28.77
CA MET A 358 -2.59 0.15 -28.38
C MET A 358 -3.10 1.35 -29.19
N LEU A 359 -2.29 1.94 -30.05
CA LEU A 359 -2.75 3.00 -30.95
C LEU A 359 -3.43 2.46 -32.22
N THR A 360 -3.33 1.16 -32.48
CA THR A 360 -4.00 0.48 -33.60
C THR A 360 -5.15 -0.38 -33.08
N THR A 361 -6.37 -0.03 -33.46
CA THR A 361 -7.60 -0.75 -33.10
C THR A 361 -7.87 -1.89 -34.07
N VAL A 362 -8.36 -3.04 -33.57
CA VAL A 362 -8.79 -4.15 -34.45
C VAL A 362 -9.96 -3.75 -35.34
N PRO A 363 -10.11 -4.31 -36.55
CA PRO A 363 -11.11 -3.86 -37.53
C PRO A 363 -12.57 -4.10 -37.05
N GLU A 364 -12.79 -5.00 -36.10
CA GLU A 364 -14.11 -5.33 -35.54
C GLU A 364 -14.65 -4.23 -34.59
N ILE A 365 -13.82 -3.25 -34.19
CA ILE A 365 -14.16 -2.18 -33.25
C ILE A 365 -14.08 -0.81 -33.94
N ASP A 366 -15.20 -0.11 -33.93
CA ASP A 366 -15.35 1.27 -34.38
C ASP A 366 -15.55 2.20 -33.16
N PHE A 367 -14.45 2.73 -32.62
CA PHE A 367 -14.51 3.65 -31.46
C PHE A 367 -15.29 4.93 -31.74
N PRO A 368 -15.12 5.63 -32.86
CA PRO A 368 -15.95 6.82 -33.17
C PRO A 368 -17.45 6.54 -33.09
N MET A 369 -17.88 5.38 -33.56
CA MET A 369 -19.29 4.98 -33.49
C MET A 369 -19.69 4.58 -32.06
N LEU A 370 -18.86 3.76 -31.36
CA LEU A 370 -19.19 3.25 -30.03
C LEU A 370 -19.20 4.39 -28.98
N THR A 371 -18.24 5.31 -29.03
CA THR A 371 -18.20 6.44 -28.09
C THR A 371 -19.39 7.36 -28.26
N LYS A 372 -19.76 7.68 -29.51
CA LYS A 372 -20.97 8.47 -29.79
C LYS A 372 -22.25 7.77 -29.34
N TYR A 373 -22.31 6.44 -29.53
CA TYR A 373 -23.45 5.63 -29.08
C TYR A 373 -23.56 5.65 -27.56
N ALA A 374 -22.45 5.38 -26.85
CA ALA A 374 -22.38 5.38 -25.40
C ALA A 374 -22.74 6.76 -24.82
N GLU A 375 -22.21 7.85 -25.39
CA GLU A 375 -22.55 9.22 -25.02
C GLU A 375 -24.05 9.49 -25.14
N SER A 376 -24.70 9.05 -26.25
CA SER A 376 -26.15 9.20 -26.44
C SER A 376 -26.99 8.46 -25.39
N LYS A 377 -26.42 7.47 -24.70
CA LYS A 377 -27.02 6.68 -23.62
C LYS A 377 -26.58 7.16 -22.21
N GLY A 378 -25.69 8.16 -22.12
CA GLY A 378 -25.13 8.61 -20.86
C GLY A 378 -24.15 7.65 -20.21
N VAL A 379 -23.53 6.76 -20.98
CA VAL A 379 -22.56 5.74 -20.52
C VAL A 379 -21.15 6.12 -21.00
N GLY A 380 -20.15 5.97 -20.13
CA GLY A 380 -18.74 6.14 -20.46
C GLY A 380 -18.08 4.83 -20.85
N LEU A 381 -17.02 4.89 -21.66
CA LEU A 381 -16.23 3.71 -22.03
C LEU A 381 -14.85 3.78 -21.41
N TRP A 382 -14.37 2.64 -20.88
CA TRP A 382 -13.02 2.41 -20.42
C TRP A 382 -12.36 1.33 -21.28
N LEU A 383 -11.06 1.43 -21.47
CA LEU A 383 -10.29 0.47 -22.26
C LEU A 383 -9.31 -0.29 -21.38
N TRP A 384 -9.23 -1.58 -21.57
CA TRP A 384 -8.21 -2.41 -20.95
C TRP A 384 -6.86 -2.23 -21.65
N THR A 385 -5.77 -2.30 -20.90
CA THR A 385 -4.42 -2.34 -21.44
C THR A 385 -3.44 -2.99 -20.48
N VAL A 386 -2.32 -3.49 -21.01
CA VAL A 386 -1.18 -3.94 -20.21
C VAL A 386 -0.39 -2.73 -19.73
N PHE A 387 0.11 -2.76 -18.48
CA PHE A 387 0.84 -1.65 -17.87
C PHE A 387 1.97 -1.11 -18.76
N ASN A 388 2.93 -1.95 -19.15
CA ASN A 388 4.08 -1.49 -19.92
C ASN A 388 3.73 -1.08 -21.37
N VAL A 389 2.62 -1.54 -21.93
CA VAL A 389 2.12 -1.07 -23.22
C VAL A 389 1.61 0.36 -23.09
N LEU A 390 0.81 0.65 -22.06
CA LEU A 390 0.37 2.01 -21.79
C LEU A 390 1.54 2.93 -21.45
N ASP A 391 2.45 2.50 -20.57
CA ASP A 391 3.61 3.30 -20.14
C ASP A 391 4.47 3.76 -21.33
N SER A 392 4.74 2.84 -22.26
CA SER A 392 5.54 3.14 -23.48
C SER A 392 4.85 4.10 -24.47
N GLN A 393 3.53 4.28 -24.39
CA GLN A 393 2.71 5.06 -25.32
C GLN A 393 1.79 6.06 -24.58
N LEU A 394 2.11 6.38 -23.32
CA LEU A 394 1.21 7.04 -22.37
C LEU A 394 0.59 8.34 -22.91
N GLU A 395 1.42 9.26 -23.38
CA GLU A 395 0.94 10.58 -23.82
C GLU A 395 0.09 10.49 -25.09
N GLU A 396 0.54 9.70 -26.05
CA GLU A 396 -0.16 9.53 -27.33
C GLU A 396 -1.49 8.79 -27.14
N ALA A 397 -1.49 7.74 -26.32
CA ALA A 397 -2.69 6.97 -25.99
C ALA A 397 -3.71 7.82 -25.22
N CYS A 398 -3.26 8.52 -24.16
CA CYS A 398 -4.13 9.41 -23.40
C CYS A 398 -4.75 10.49 -24.29
N LYS A 399 -3.95 11.13 -25.15
CA LYS A 399 -4.47 12.15 -26.07
C LYS A 399 -5.47 11.55 -27.04
N LYS A 400 -5.11 10.48 -27.75
CA LYS A 400 -5.96 9.86 -28.78
C LYS A 400 -7.31 9.43 -28.21
N TYR A 401 -7.29 8.71 -27.09
CA TYR A 401 -8.50 8.14 -26.52
C TYR A 401 -9.36 9.17 -25.76
N SER A 402 -8.75 10.20 -25.17
CA SER A 402 -9.48 11.35 -24.66
C SER A 402 -10.20 12.13 -25.77
N ASP A 403 -9.52 12.38 -26.90
CA ASP A 403 -10.12 13.06 -28.07
C ASP A 403 -11.31 12.25 -28.64
N LEU A 404 -11.26 10.91 -28.55
CA LEU A 404 -12.35 10.01 -28.94
C LEU A 404 -13.50 9.94 -27.88
N GLY A 405 -13.33 10.51 -26.68
CA GLY A 405 -14.35 10.50 -25.63
C GLY A 405 -14.26 9.31 -24.67
N ILE A 406 -13.20 8.50 -24.73
CA ILE A 406 -12.90 7.45 -23.74
C ILE A 406 -12.63 8.10 -22.39
N LYS A 407 -13.07 7.46 -21.30
CA LYS A 407 -13.06 8.02 -19.94
C LYS A 407 -11.91 7.54 -19.07
N GLY A 408 -11.27 6.43 -19.43
CA GLY A 408 -10.18 5.89 -18.64
C GLY A 408 -9.66 4.55 -19.15
N PHE A 409 -8.67 4.02 -18.42
CA PHE A 409 -8.08 2.73 -18.71
C PHE A 409 -8.20 1.80 -17.49
N LYS A 410 -8.49 0.51 -17.76
CA LYS A 410 -8.22 -0.59 -16.85
C LYS A 410 -6.81 -1.07 -17.15
N VAL A 411 -5.86 -0.73 -16.28
CA VAL A 411 -4.45 -1.12 -16.43
C VAL A 411 -4.20 -2.43 -15.69
N ASP A 412 -3.67 -3.43 -16.40
CA ASP A 412 -3.55 -4.80 -15.93
C ASP A 412 -2.12 -5.33 -16.12
N PHE A 413 -1.79 -6.49 -15.53
CA PHE A 413 -0.53 -7.20 -15.68
C PHE A 413 0.73 -6.38 -15.35
N LEU A 414 0.80 -5.90 -14.11
CA LEU A 414 1.97 -5.19 -13.63
C LEU A 414 3.12 -6.14 -13.28
N ASP A 415 2.87 -7.36 -12.84
CA ASP A 415 3.81 -8.48 -12.56
C ASP A 415 5.18 -8.11 -11.94
N ARG A 416 5.27 -6.94 -11.30
CA ARG A 416 6.49 -6.40 -10.71
C ARG A 416 6.13 -5.57 -9.48
N ASP A 417 6.88 -5.78 -8.39
CA ASP A 417 6.79 -5.02 -7.14
C ASP A 417 8.12 -4.38 -6.76
N ASP A 418 8.97 -4.13 -7.74
CA ASP A 418 10.21 -3.38 -7.59
C ASP A 418 9.99 -1.87 -7.76
N GLN A 419 11.06 -1.10 -7.66
CA GLN A 419 11.01 0.36 -7.72
C GLN A 419 10.57 0.91 -9.09
N ASP A 420 10.93 0.22 -10.17
CA ASP A 420 10.89 0.74 -11.54
C ASP A 420 9.51 0.63 -12.21
#